data_e27fcef03be0dd59b085bd2eba6489e5
#
_entry.id   e27fcef03be0dd59b085bd2eba6489e5
#
_cell.length_a   1.000
_cell.length_b   1.000
_cell.length_c   1.000
_cell.angle_alpha   90.00
_cell.angle_beta   90.00
_cell.angle_gamma   90.00
#
_symmetry.space_group_name_H-M   'P 1'
#
loop_
_entity.id
_entity.type
_entity.pdbx_description
1 polymer ?
#
loop_
_entity_poly.entity_id
_entity_poly.type
_entity_poly.pdbx_seq_one_letter_code
_entity_poly.pdbx_strand_id
1 'polypeptide(L)'
;MSDSGDTPKQAVAREYIDSLLSHDSSAVKFAPDARRVENGITTGFSGPRLSKALNNAFYYRVILAIRDIEFTESGDTVHAQFLIDAGLRGRRLLTVGVEEDFLIPDGSIHFIKAKLRIKSGRTAR
;
A
#
# COMPACT_ATOMS: atom_id res chain seq x y z
N MET A 1 20.57 8.75 -0.36
CA MET A 1 20.69 7.87 -0.55
C MET A 1 19.82 7.11 -0.15
N SER A 2 19.34 6.49 -0.50
CA SER A 2 18.48 5.75 -0.19
C SER A 2 18.93 4.96 0.57
N ASP A 3 18.88 5.06 1.31
CA ASP A 3 19.24 4.48 2.16
C ASP A 3 18.64 3.30 2.49
N SER A 4 17.65 2.96 2.12
CA SER A 4 16.98 1.77 2.51
C SER A 4 17.50 0.56 1.83
N GLY A 5 18.27 0.67 0.81
CA GLY A 5 18.72 -0.48 0.05
C GLY A 5 17.68 -1.06 -0.89
N ASP A 6 16.62 -0.33 -1.14
CA ASP A 6 15.58 -0.79 -2.05
C ASP A 6 16.12 -0.86 -3.48
N THR A 7 15.67 -1.88 -4.22
CA THR A 7 15.87 -1.90 -5.67
C THR A 7 14.97 -0.82 -6.28
N PRO A 8 15.18 -0.46 -7.55
CA PRO A 8 14.29 0.51 -8.20
C PRO A 8 12.81 0.12 -8.15
N LYS A 9 12.49 -1.17 -8.33
CA LYS A 9 11.11 -1.59 -8.25
C LYS A 9 10.57 -1.51 -6.83
N GLN A 10 11.39 -1.87 -5.84
CA GLN A 10 10.98 -1.76 -4.45
C GLN A 10 10.76 -0.32 -4.05
N ALA A 11 11.55 0.60 -4.60
CA ALA A 11 11.37 2.02 -4.32
C ALA A 11 10.01 2.51 -4.84
N VAL A 12 9.57 2.03 -6.00
CA VAL A 12 8.26 2.39 -6.54
C VAL A 12 7.15 1.86 -5.64
N ALA A 13 7.28 0.61 -5.18
CA ALA A 13 6.30 0.03 -4.28
C ALA A 13 6.26 0.78 -2.94
N ARG A 14 7.42 1.19 -2.43
CA ARG A 14 7.48 1.93 -1.16
C ARG A 14 6.79 3.28 -1.27
N GLU A 15 6.92 3.96 -2.40
CA GLU A 15 6.21 5.23 -2.60
C GLU A 15 4.70 5.03 -2.46
N TYR A 16 4.18 3.94 -3.00
CA TYR A 16 2.76 3.64 -2.86
C TYR A 16 2.40 3.41 -1.39
N ILE A 17 3.18 2.58 -0.70
CA ILE A 17 2.90 2.27 0.70
C ILE A 17 2.98 3.54 1.56
N ASP A 18 3.97 4.39 1.31
CA ASP A 18 4.10 5.63 2.06
C ASP A 18 2.91 6.55 1.82
N SER A 19 2.33 6.53 0.62
CA SER A 19 1.19 7.38 0.30
C SER A 19 -0.07 6.97 1.04
N LEU A 20 -0.15 5.73 1.52
CA LEU A 20 -1.30 5.31 2.33
C LEU A 20 -1.36 6.11 3.63
N LEU A 21 -0.22 6.53 4.14
CA LEU A 21 -0.16 7.29 5.38
C LEU A 21 -0.12 8.79 5.11
N SER A 22 0.66 9.22 4.12
CA SER A 22 0.81 10.65 3.84
C SER A 22 -0.40 11.24 3.12
N HIS A 23 -1.17 10.42 2.43
CA HIS A 23 -2.29 10.84 1.58
C HIS A 23 -1.82 11.73 0.43
N ASP A 24 -0.56 11.55 0.00
CA ASP A 24 -0.01 12.30 -1.10
C ASP A 24 0.51 11.30 -2.12
N SER A 25 -0.20 11.16 -3.22
CA SER A 25 0.14 10.21 -4.26
C SER A 25 1.02 10.81 -5.36
N SER A 26 1.49 12.03 -5.19
CA SER A 26 2.21 12.72 -6.27
C SER A 26 3.48 12.00 -6.70
N ALA A 27 4.12 11.25 -5.81
CA ALA A 27 5.33 10.51 -6.14
C ALA A 27 5.05 9.09 -6.61
N VAL A 28 3.81 8.63 -6.52
CA VAL A 28 3.48 7.25 -6.88
C VAL A 28 3.34 7.15 -8.39
N LYS A 29 4.07 6.21 -8.99
CA LYS A 29 4.05 6.05 -10.43
C LYS A 29 3.10 4.94 -10.82
N PHE A 30 1.92 5.30 -11.30
CA PHE A 30 0.94 4.34 -11.78
C PHE A 30 0.91 4.33 -13.30
N ALA A 31 0.78 3.15 -13.90
CA ALA A 31 0.44 3.04 -15.30
C ALA A 31 -1.00 3.57 -15.49
N PRO A 32 -1.33 4.13 -16.66
CA PRO A 32 -2.68 4.69 -16.87
C PRO A 32 -3.80 3.70 -16.64
N ASP A 33 -3.55 2.41 -16.93
CA ASP A 33 -4.56 1.38 -16.76
C ASP A 33 -4.29 0.52 -15.53
N ALA A 34 -3.59 1.04 -14.55
CA ALA A 34 -3.28 0.28 -13.33
C ALA A 34 -4.56 -0.16 -12.62
N ARG A 35 -4.52 -1.35 -12.06
CA ARG A 35 -5.69 -1.92 -11.38
C ARG A 35 -5.30 -2.42 -10.01
N ARG A 36 -6.24 -2.46 -9.12
CA ARG A 36 -6.03 -2.96 -7.78
C ARG A 36 -7.13 -3.93 -7.41
N VAL A 37 -6.72 -5.06 -6.85
CA VAL A 37 -7.65 -6.08 -6.34
C VAL A 37 -7.34 -6.28 -4.87
N GLU A 38 -8.34 -6.23 -4.02
CA GLU A 38 -8.18 -6.38 -2.59
C GLU A 38 -9.06 -7.52 -2.12
N ASN A 39 -8.45 -8.55 -1.55
CA ASN A 39 -9.16 -9.75 -1.08
C ASN A 39 -10.08 -10.31 -2.18
N GLY A 40 -9.59 -10.30 -3.41
CA GLY A 40 -10.33 -10.86 -4.56
C GLY A 40 -11.33 -9.91 -5.21
N ILE A 41 -11.48 -8.69 -4.69
CA ILE A 41 -12.44 -7.74 -5.24
C ILE A 41 -11.69 -6.58 -5.88
N THR A 42 -12.04 -6.22 -7.11
CA THR A 42 -11.39 -5.10 -7.78
C THR A 42 -11.80 -3.80 -7.11
N THR A 43 -10.80 -3.06 -6.63
CA THR A 43 -11.03 -1.80 -5.91
C THR A 43 -10.47 -0.59 -6.63
N GLY A 44 -9.86 -0.76 -7.79
CA GLY A 44 -9.36 0.35 -8.60
C GLY A 44 -9.22 -0.08 -10.03
N PHE A 45 -9.60 0.80 -10.97
CA PHE A 45 -9.67 0.47 -12.38
C PHE A 45 -8.73 1.29 -13.26
N SER A 46 -8.04 2.27 -12.73
CA SER A 46 -7.10 3.06 -13.52
C SER A 46 -6.11 3.74 -12.61
N GLY A 47 -4.97 4.14 -13.17
CA GLY A 47 -3.95 4.88 -12.40
C GLY A 47 -4.50 6.17 -11.82
N PRO A 48 -5.18 7.01 -12.60
CA PRO A 48 -5.74 8.25 -12.05
C PRO A 48 -6.73 8.02 -10.92
N ARG A 49 -7.56 6.98 -11.01
CA ARG A 49 -8.51 6.69 -9.94
C ARG A 49 -7.83 6.19 -8.68
N LEU A 50 -6.78 5.36 -8.85
CA LEU A 50 -6.01 4.90 -7.69
C LEU A 50 -5.32 6.07 -7.01
N SER A 51 -4.72 6.96 -7.78
CA SER A 51 -4.06 8.13 -7.22
C SER A 51 -5.04 9.01 -6.48
N LYS A 52 -6.22 9.25 -7.04
CA LYS A 52 -7.24 10.08 -6.40
C LYS A 52 -7.72 9.43 -5.11
N ALA A 53 -7.87 8.11 -5.09
CA ALA A 53 -8.30 7.41 -3.88
C ALA A 53 -7.29 7.56 -2.76
N LEU A 54 -5.99 7.46 -3.06
CA LEU A 54 -4.96 7.63 -2.04
C LEU A 54 -5.02 9.01 -1.41
N ASN A 55 -5.33 10.04 -2.21
CA ASN A 55 -5.40 11.39 -1.69
C ASN A 55 -6.68 11.65 -0.90
N ASN A 56 -7.79 11.04 -1.27
CA ASN A 56 -9.08 11.48 -0.79
C ASN A 56 -9.96 10.45 -0.10
N ALA A 57 -9.70 9.16 -0.25
CA ALA A 57 -10.60 8.16 0.32
C ALA A 57 -10.59 8.23 1.84
N PHE A 58 -11.80 8.31 2.41
CA PHE A 58 -11.94 8.45 3.84
C PHE A 58 -11.26 7.33 4.62
N TYR A 59 -11.38 6.11 4.17
CA TYR A 59 -10.84 5.00 4.95
C TYR A 59 -9.31 5.00 5.04
N TYR A 60 -8.61 5.69 4.15
CA TYR A 60 -7.17 5.80 4.31
C TYR A 60 -6.80 6.78 5.41
N ARG A 61 -7.72 7.64 5.82
CA ARG A 61 -7.42 8.62 6.85
C ARG A 61 -7.40 8.05 8.25
N VAL A 62 -7.85 6.79 8.42
CA VAL A 62 -7.78 6.16 9.73
C VAL A 62 -6.48 5.42 9.94
N ILE A 63 -5.57 5.43 8.96
CA ILE A 63 -4.27 4.81 9.11
C ILE A 63 -3.38 5.69 9.97
N LEU A 64 -2.91 5.16 11.09
CA LEU A 64 -2.07 5.91 12.01
C LEU A 64 -0.59 5.64 11.81
N ALA A 65 -0.23 4.44 11.42
CA ALA A 65 1.17 4.06 11.23
C ALA A 65 1.27 2.86 10.31
N ILE A 66 2.39 2.76 9.61
CA ILE A 66 2.73 1.60 8.81
C ILE A 66 4.10 1.16 9.28
N ARG A 67 4.26 -0.12 9.58
CA ARG A 67 5.51 -0.61 10.15
C ARG A 67 5.83 -2.01 9.68
N ASP A 68 7.06 -2.40 9.92
CA ASP A 68 7.55 -3.75 9.61
C ASP A 68 7.42 -4.08 8.12
N ILE A 69 7.81 -3.14 7.27
CA ILE A 69 7.74 -3.33 5.84
C ILE A 69 8.88 -4.24 5.39
N GLU A 70 8.54 -5.33 4.69
CA GLU A 70 9.51 -6.24 4.13
C GLU A 70 9.18 -6.48 2.68
N PHE A 71 10.19 -6.48 1.82
CA PHE A 71 10.02 -6.71 0.40
C PHE A 71 10.73 -7.97 -0.03
N THR A 72 10.14 -8.70 -0.98
CA THR A 72 10.84 -9.66 -1.80
C THR A 72 10.52 -9.37 -3.24
N GLU A 73 11.41 -9.71 -4.15
CA GLU A 73 11.22 -9.33 -5.54
C GLU A 73 11.49 -10.54 -6.43
N SER A 74 10.65 -10.73 -7.44
CA SER A 74 10.81 -11.81 -8.39
C SER A 74 10.39 -11.29 -9.76
N GLY A 75 11.35 -11.14 -10.67
CA GLY A 75 11.06 -10.59 -11.99
C GLY A 75 10.52 -9.18 -11.88
N ASP A 76 9.35 -8.94 -12.43
CA ASP A 76 8.73 -7.62 -12.40
C ASP A 76 7.77 -7.44 -11.23
N THR A 77 7.70 -8.42 -10.34
CA THR A 77 6.78 -8.37 -9.20
C THR A 77 7.53 -8.09 -7.92
N VAL A 78 7.05 -7.13 -7.15
CA VAL A 78 7.52 -6.86 -5.80
C VAL A 78 6.43 -7.32 -4.85
N HIS A 79 6.79 -8.19 -3.91
CA HIS A 79 5.88 -8.63 -2.87
C HIS A 79 6.23 -7.87 -1.60
N ALA A 80 5.25 -7.26 -0.98
CA ALA A 80 5.45 -6.50 0.26
C ALA A 80 4.59 -7.09 1.37
N GLN A 81 5.15 -7.10 2.58
CA GLN A 81 4.40 -7.45 3.77
C GLN A 81 4.59 -6.32 4.74
N PHE A 82 3.54 -5.88 5.38
CA PHE A 82 3.65 -4.82 6.38
C PHE A 82 2.44 -4.83 7.30
N LEU A 83 2.52 -4.03 8.35
CA LEU A 83 1.43 -3.88 9.31
C LEU A 83 0.93 -2.46 9.26
N ILE A 84 -0.39 -2.31 9.34
CA ILE A 84 -1.03 -1.01 9.42
C ILE A 84 -1.70 -0.92 10.77
N ASP A 85 -1.39 0.12 11.52
CA ASP A 85 -2.13 0.45 12.74
C ASP A 85 -3.20 1.47 12.35
N ALA A 86 -4.44 1.13 12.60
CA ALA A 86 -5.58 1.96 12.23
C ALA A 86 -6.38 2.34 13.47
N GLY A 87 -6.99 3.51 13.43
CA GLY A 87 -7.79 3.96 14.55
C GLY A 87 -8.39 5.33 14.33
N LEU A 88 -8.81 5.95 15.41
CA LEU A 88 -9.43 7.26 15.39
C LEU A 88 -8.81 8.13 16.45
N ARG A 89 -8.69 9.40 16.13
CA ARG A 89 -8.20 10.41 17.08
C ARG A 89 -6.86 10.03 17.70
N GLY A 90 -5.98 9.43 16.86
CA GLY A 90 -4.66 9.05 17.33
C GLY A 90 -4.60 7.77 18.15
N ARG A 91 -5.74 7.11 18.38
CA ARG A 91 -5.77 5.88 19.15
C ARG A 91 -5.88 4.70 18.24
N ARG A 92 -4.96 3.75 18.37
CA ARG A 92 -5.01 2.52 17.60
C ARG A 92 -6.16 1.66 18.08
N LEU A 93 -7.00 1.25 17.15
CA LEU A 93 -8.10 0.36 17.43
C LEU A 93 -7.82 -1.05 16.94
N LEU A 94 -7.04 -1.17 15.86
CA LEU A 94 -6.68 -2.49 15.37
C LEU A 94 -5.40 -2.44 14.55
N THR A 95 -4.81 -3.60 14.34
CA THR A 95 -3.66 -3.74 13.45
C THR A 95 -4.06 -4.70 12.33
N VAL A 96 -3.77 -4.30 11.12
CA VAL A 96 -4.09 -5.09 9.93
C VAL A 96 -2.79 -5.56 9.30
N GLY A 97 -2.69 -6.85 9.03
CA GLY A 97 -1.58 -7.41 8.27
C GLY A 97 -1.89 -7.28 6.79
N VAL A 98 -0.95 -6.81 6.02
CA VAL A 98 -1.13 -6.60 4.59
C VAL A 98 -0.06 -7.36 3.84
N GLU A 99 -0.47 -8.04 2.77
CA GLU A 99 0.44 -8.61 1.79
C GLU A 99 0.01 -8.05 0.45
N GLU A 100 0.95 -7.44 -0.27
CA GLU A 100 0.63 -6.85 -1.57
C GLU A 100 1.64 -7.28 -2.61
N ASP A 101 1.17 -7.65 -3.78
CA ASP A 101 2.03 -7.89 -4.93
C ASP A 101 1.85 -6.73 -5.89
N PHE A 102 2.98 -6.15 -6.32
CA PHE A 102 2.97 -5.04 -7.25
C PHE A 102 3.64 -5.46 -8.54
N LEU A 103 2.97 -5.32 -9.65
CA LEU A 103 3.57 -5.60 -10.96
C LEU A 103 4.16 -4.30 -11.48
N ILE A 104 5.48 -4.26 -11.62
CA ILE A 104 6.21 -3.04 -11.97
C ILE A 104 7.20 -3.37 -13.09
N PRO A 105 6.73 -3.54 -14.32
CA PRO A 105 7.64 -3.96 -15.41
C PRO A 105 8.48 -2.83 -15.98
N ASP A 106 8.06 -1.58 -15.82
CA ASP A 106 8.68 -0.47 -16.49
C ASP A 106 8.84 0.78 -15.61
N GLY A 107 8.92 0.60 -14.32
CA GLY A 107 9.06 1.74 -13.40
C GLY A 107 7.73 2.31 -12.95
N SER A 108 6.61 1.76 -13.42
CA SER A 108 5.30 2.17 -12.94
C SER A 108 4.49 0.96 -12.51
N ILE A 109 3.52 1.18 -11.65
CA ILE A 109 2.68 0.11 -11.11
C ILE A 109 1.55 -0.17 -12.09
N HIS A 110 1.46 -1.41 -12.56
CA HIS A 110 0.41 -1.83 -13.47
C HIS A 110 -0.69 -2.61 -12.76
N PHE A 111 -0.35 -3.29 -11.68
CA PHE A 111 -1.33 -4.10 -10.99
C PHE A 111 -0.94 -4.23 -9.54
N ILE A 112 -1.92 -4.18 -8.65
CA ILE A 112 -1.73 -4.39 -7.23
C ILE A 112 -2.71 -5.45 -6.79
N LYS A 113 -2.20 -6.51 -6.14
CA LYS A 113 -3.05 -7.52 -5.56
C LYS A 113 -2.79 -7.50 -4.08
N ALA A 114 -3.79 -7.15 -3.30
CA ALA A 114 -3.65 -6.97 -1.87
C ALA A 114 -4.48 -7.98 -1.09
N LYS A 115 -3.93 -8.47 0.01
CA LYS A 115 -4.66 -9.29 0.96
C LYS A 115 -4.52 -8.62 2.32
N LEU A 116 -5.64 -8.38 2.97
CA LEU A 116 -5.67 -7.72 4.26
C LEU A 116 -6.28 -8.67 5.28
N ARG A 117 -5.70 -8.71 6.47
CA ARG A 117 -6.18 -9.58 7.53
C ARG A 117 -6.02 -8.85 8.86
N ILE A 118 -7.04 -8.84 9.67
CA ILE A 118 -6.93 -8.26 11.00
C ILE A 118 -6.04 -9.14 11.85
N LYS A 119 -4.98 -8.57 12.39
CA LYS A 119 -4.03 -9.30 13.22
C LYS A 119 -4.37 -9.15 14.69
N SER A 120 -4.75 -7.95 15.13
CA SER A 120 -5.17 -7.77 16.49
C SER A 120 -6.07 -6.57 16.59
N GLY A 121 -7.08 -6.62 17.42
CA GLY A 121 -7.98 -5.52 17.64
C GLY A 121 -7.80 -5.00 19.03
N ARG A 122 -8.42 -3.81 19.31
CA ARG A 122 -8.47 -3.37 20.57
C ARG A 122 -9.55 -4.06 21.19
N THR A 123 -9.35 -5.05 21.83
CA THR A 123 -10.43 -5.73 22.36
C THR A 123 -10.49 -5.35 23.71
N ALA A 124 -11.29 -5.92 24.29
CA ALA A 124 -11.34 -5.73 25.55
C ALA A 124 -10.27 -6.38 26.10
N ARG A 125 -9.35 -6.15 26.26
CA ARG A 125 -8.42 -6.73 26.84
C ARG A 125 -7.76 -5.98 27.32
#